data_1dd0e5a6c48dd9825e710acf765e01f4
#
_entry.id   1dd0e5a6c48dd9825e710acf765e01f4
#
_cell.length_a   1.000
_cell.length_b   1.000
_cell.length_c   1.000
_cell.angle_alpha   90.00
_cell.angle_beta   90.00
_cell.angle_gamma   90.00
#
_symmetry.space_group_name_H-M   'P 1'
#
loop_
_entity.id
_entity.type
_entity.pdbx_description
1 polymer ?
#
loop_
_entity_poly.entity_id
_entity_poly.type
_entity_poly.pdbx_seq_one_letter_code
_entity_poly.pdbx_strand_id
1 'polypeptide(L)'
;PFFHAFGLTFNLFCAVQKAATQVMLPKFSVDQVLAAHERRPFTFFVGVPVMFERILDGAQRKGTSLRSLRYGVCGAAPMPPEVGARWEKATGGYFVEGYGMTETSPIVAGTPMGPSRRLGALGLPFPSTDVRVVDSEDPDPAREVPDGEPGELLVRGPQVFAGYWEDEEATRAAILPGGWLRTGDIVRREDSFLWMADRRRELILTGGFNVYPSQVEAAIRSLKGVADVAVVGLPNGARGELVCAVVVLADGAAPGSVTLEAVRQHAERTIPHYALPHRLEVIEEMPRSQIGKILRRVVRERVLARAEGED
;
A
#
# COMPACT_ATOMS: atom_id res chain seq x y z
N PRO A 1 -10.73 10.12 -7.20
CA PRO A 1 -12.02 10.74 -6.85
C PRO A 1 -11.83 11.87 -5.83
N PHE A 2 -12.61 12.97 -5.97
CA PHE A 2 -12.45 14.16 -5.10
C PHE A 2 -13.01 13.98 -3.69
N PHE A 3 -13.74 12.93 -3.41
CA PHE A 3 -14.13 12.59 -2.04
C PHE A 3 -13.00 11.91 -1.24
N HIS A 4 -11.93 11.46 -1.90
CA HIS A 4 -10.75 10.91 -1.24
C HIS A 4 -9.73 12.03 -1.00
N ALA A 5 -9.17 12.13 0.20
CA ALA A 5 -8.26 13.20 0.59
C ALA A 5 -7.08 13.39 -0.38
N PHE A 6 -6.51 12.31 -0.91
CA PHE A 6 -5.46 12.35 -1.93
C PHE A 6 -5.92 13.05 -3.21
N GLY A 7 -7.08 12.66 -3.77
CA GLY A 7 -7.64 13.27 -4.97
C GLY A 7 -8.07 14.72 -4.75
N LEU A 8 -8.68 15.01 -3.60
CA LEU A 8 -9.10 16.35 -3.22
C LEU A 8 -7.92 17.32 -3.14
N THR A 9 -6.87 16.93 -2.41
CA THR A 9 -5.72 17.80 -2.21
C THR A 9 -4.84 17.86 -3.45
N PHE A 10 -4.43 16.73 -4.00
CA PHE A 10 -3.46 16.69 -5.09
C PHE A 10 -4.05 17.10 -6.43
N ASN A 11 -5.23 16.58 -6.79
CA ASN A 11 -5.79 16.86 -8.09
C ASN A 11 -6.62 18.15 -8.10
N LEU A 12 -7.33 18.50 -7.03
CA LEU A 12 -8.14 19.71 -7.02
C LEU A 12 -7.39 20.90 -6.45
N PHE A 13 -7.03 20.88 -5.17
CA PHE A 13 -6.50 22.09 -4.53
C PHE A 13 -5.11 22.49 -5.03
N CYS A 14 -4.18 21.53 -5.16
CA CYS A 14 -2.85 21.85 -5.70
C CYS A 14 -2.90 22.38 -7.13
N ALA A 15 -3.77 21.80 -7.97
CA ALA A 15 -3.89 22.26 -9.36
C ALA A 15 -4.49 23.66 -9.44
N VAL A 16 -5.51 23.98 -8.62
CA VAL A 16 -6.08 25.33 -8.51
C VAL A 16 -5.03 26.33 -8.01
N GLN A 17 -4.31 25.97 -6.93
CA GLN A 17 -3.26 26.82 -6.35
C GLN A 17 -2.14 27.13 -7.37
N LYS A 18 -1.82 26.20 -8.26
CA LYS A 18 -0.80 26.36 -9.30
C LYS A 18 -1.33 26.91 -10.62
N ALA A 19 -2.61 27.29 -10.68
CA ALA A 19 -3.29 27.69 -11.91
C ALA A 19 -3.10 26.66 -13.05
N ALA A 20 -3.05 25.37 -12.71
CA ALA A 20 -2.83 24.30 -13.67
C ALA A 20 -4.13 23.88 -14.35
N THR A 21 -4.03 23.45 -15.60
CA THR A 21 -5.16 22.85 -16.30
C THR A 21 -5.41 21.43 -15.80
N GLN A 22 -6.65 21.14 -15.44
CA GLN A 22 -7.09 19.79 -15.06
C GLN A 22 -7.89 19.17 -16.20
N VAL A 23 -7.57 17.92 -16.52
CA VAL A 23 -8.39 17.09 -17.40
C VAL A 23 -9.20 16.15 -16.54
N MET A 24 -10.49 16.40 -16.43
CA MET A 24 -11.39 15.65 -15.55
C MET A 24 -12.19 14.62 -16.34
N LEU A 25 -12.26 13.41 -15.83
CA LEU A 25 -13.07 12.33 -16.38
C LEU A 25 -14.08 11.87 -15.32
N PRO A 26 -15.36 11.65 -15.69
CA PRO A 26 -16.38 11.21 -14.73
C PRO A 26 -16.06 9.85 -14.08
N LYS A 27 -15.37 8.98 -14.83
CA LYS A 27 -14.97 7.64 -14.41
C LYS A 27 -13.64 7.30 -15.03
N PHE A 28 -12.78 6.57 -14.31
CA PHE A 28 -11.54 6.06 -14.87
C PHE A 28 -11.83 5.07 -16.01
N SER A 29 -11.28 5.39 -17.17
CA SER A 29 -11.27 4.54 -18.36
C SER A 29 -9.97 4.77 -19.10
N VAL A 30 -9.23 3.71 -19.37
CA VAL A 30 -7.95 3.79 -20.10
C VAL A 30 -8.14 4.46 -21.46
N ASP A 31 -9.20 4.11 -22.18
CA ASP A 31 -9.46 4.67 -23.50
C ASP A 31 -9.73 6.18 -23.46
N GLN A 32 -10.50 6.63 -22.45
CA GLN A 32 -10.77 8.05 -22.27
C GLN A 32 -9.52 8.82 -21.82
N VAL A 33 -8.68 8.24 -20.93
CA VAL A 33 -7.42 8.85 -20.51
C VAL A 33 -6.49 9.02 -21.70
N LEU A 34 -6.30 7.98 -22.51
CA LEU A 34 -5.42 8.04 -23.68
C LEU A 34 -5.95 8.99 -24.75
N ALA A 35 -7.25 8.96 -25.05
CA ALA A 35 -7.86 9.91 -25.99
C ALA A 35 -7.78 11.36 -25.51
N ALA A 36 -7.92 11.60 -24.20
CA ALA A 36 -7.72 12.93 -23.63
C ALA A 36 -6.26 13.37 -23.73
N HIS A 37 -5.31 12.44 -23.48
CA HIS A 37 -3.88 12.69 -23.60
C HIS A 37 -3.46 13.03 -25.05
N GLU A 38 -3.97 12.31 -26.03
CA GLU A 38 -3.71 12.59 -27.45
C GLU A 38 -4.22 13.97 -27.89
N ARG A 39 -5.40 14.37 -27.41
CA ARG A 39 -5.97 15.69 -27.71
C ARG A 39 -5.24 16.84 -27.01
N ARG A 40 -4.83 16.61 -25.75
CA ARG A 40 -4.14 17.58 -24.92
C ARG A 40 -3.11 16.87 -24.06
N PRO A 41 -1.87 16.74 -24.53
CA PRO A 41 -0.82 16.06 -23.77
C PRO A 41 -0.64 16.68 -22.39
N PHE A 42 -0.84 15.87 -21.34
CA PHE A 42 -0.60 16.29 -19.96
C PHE A 42 0.76 15.83 -19.49
N THR A 43 1.30 16.58 -18.51
CA THR A 43 2.66 16.42 -18.01
C THR A 43 2.72 15.74 -16.64
N PHE A 44 1.57 15.57 -16.00
CA PHE A 44 1.42 15.08 -14.65
C PHE A 44 0.24 14.10 -14.58
N PHE A 45 0.46 12.92 -14.05
CA PHE A 45 -0.60 11.93 -13.82
C PHE A 45 -0.57 11.47 -12.37
N VAL A 46 -1.72 11.52 -11.70
CA VAL A 46 -1.91 11.10 -10.32
C VAL A 46 -2.88 9.94 -10.27
N GLY A 47 -2.49 8.87 -9.61
CA GLY A 47 -3.33 7.68 -9.55
C GLY A 47 -2.92 6.66 -8.53
N VAL A 48 -3.51 5.48 -8.62
CA VAL A 48 -3.19 4.30 -7.83
C VAL A 48 -2.56 3.24 -8.73
N PRO A 49 -1.83 2.23 -8.18
CA PRO A 49 -1.03 1.28 -8.97
C PRO A 49 -1.72 0.71 -10.20
N VAL A 50 -2.94 0.20 -10.04
CA VAL A 50 -3.71 -0.42 -11.14
C VAL A 50 -4.01 0.53 -12.31
N MET A 51 -4.07 1.84 -12.04
CA MET A 51 -4.27 2.83 -13.12
C MET A 51 -3.03 2.96 -13.98
N PHE A 52 -1.85 2.97 -13.37
CA PHE A 52 -0.56 3.04 -14.06
C PHE A 52 -0.34 1.81 -14.95
N GLU A 53 -0.55 0.62 -14.42
CA GLU A 53 -0.44 -0.63 -15.19
C GLU A 53 -1.35 -0.61 -16.42
N ARG A 54 -2.65 -0.34 -16.21
CA ARG A 54 -3.63 -0.32 -17.29
C ARG A 54 -3.35 0.74 -18.35
N ILE A 55 -2.83 1.91 -17.96
CA ILE A 55 -2.44 2.97 -18.92
C ILE A 55 -1.24 2.52 -19.74
N LEU A 56 -0.22 1.93 -19.10
CA LEU A 56 0.95 1.38 -19.81
C LEU A 56 0.55 0.34 -20.85
N ASP A 57 -0.27 -0.62 -20.46
CA ASP A 57 -0.73 -1.69 -21.35
C ASP A 57 -1.63 -1.14 -22.47
N GLY A 58 -2.51 -0.21 -22.12
CA GLY A 58 -3.37 0.46 -23.10
C GLY A 58 -2.60 1.31 -24.10
N ALA A 59 -1.63 2.09 -23.63
CA ALA A 59 -0.77 2.91 -24.47
C ALA A 59 0.07 2.05 -25.43
N GLN A 60 0.63 0.93 -24.94
CA GLN A 60 1.36 -0.02 -25.75
C GLN A 60 0.46 -0.62 -26.87
N ARG A 61 -0.76 -1.08 -26.53
CA ARG A 61 -1.69 -1.64 -27.50
C ARG A 61 -2.12 -0.64 -28.58
N LYS A 62 -2.28 0.65 -28.20
CA LYS A 62 -2.74 1.71 -29.12
C LYS A 62 -1.62 2.44 -29.84
N GLY A 63 -0.35 2.22 -29.45
CA GLY A 63 0.77 2.99 -29.98
C GLY A 63 0.79 4.46 -29.49
N THR A 64 0.07 4.78 -28.39
CA THR A 64 0.00 6.13 -27.84
C THR A 64 1.29 6.48 -27.11
N SER A 65 1.94 7.59 -27.48
CA SER A 65 3.13 8.07 -26.82
C SER A 65 2.81 8.72 -25.48
N LEU A 66 3.52 8.32 -24.41
CA LEU A 66 3.41 8.91 -23.08
C LEU A 66 4.56 9.88 -22.75
N ARG A 67 5.36 10.28 -23.73
CA ARG A 67 6.59 11.07 -23.55
C ARG A 67 6.40 12.48 -23.01
N SER A 68 5.20 13.03 -23.03
CA SER A 68 4.89 14.33 -22.42
C SER A 68 4.74 14.24 -20.89
N LEU A 69 4.49 13.04 -20.34
CA LEU A 69 4.38 12.82 -18.89
C LEU A 69 5.74 12.94 -18.22
N ARG A 70 5.91 13.99 -17.44
CA ARG A 70 7.13 14.24 -16.65
C ARG A 70 7.09 13.59 -15.28
N TYR A 71 5.89 13.47 -14.70
CA TYR A 71 5.69 12.90 -13.38
C TYR A 71 4.50 11.97 -13.36
N GLY A 72 4.70 10.77 -12.84
CA GLY A 72 3.65 9.88 -12.34
C GLY A 72 3.67 9.91 -10.81
N VAL A 73 2.55 10.26 -10.17
CA VAL A 73 2.46 10.30 -8.71
C VAL A 73 1.50 9.23 -8.23
N CYS A 74 2.01 8.29 -7.48
CA CYS A 74 1.24 7.20 -6.89
C CYS A 74 1.07 7.39 -5.39
N GLY A 75 -0.09 7.03 -4.90
CA GLY A 75 -0.39 7.04 -3.46
C GLY A 75 -1.52 6.09 -3.13
N ALA A 76 -1.88 6.05 -1.85
CA ALA A 76 -2.98 5.26 -1.28
C ALA A 76 -2.80 3.74 -1.28
N ALA A 77 -1.85 3.18 -2.03
CA ALA A 77 -1.50 1.76 -2.02
C ALA A 77 -0.02 1.59 -2.40
N PRO A 78 0.65 0.51 -1.93
CA PRO A 78 2.01 0.21 -2.32
C PRO A 78 2.11 -0.01 -3.84
N MET A 79 3.12 0.61 -4.46
CA MET A 79 3.42 0.43 -5.87
C MET A 79 4.48 -0.67 -6.06
N PRO A 80 4.24 -1.67 -6.92
CA PRO A 80 5.29 -2.57 -7.32
C PRO A 80 6.43 -1.80 -8.04
N PRO A 81 7.68 -1.90 -7.59
CA PRO A 81 8.81 -1.14 -8.17
C PRO A 81 8.98 -1.34 -9.66
N GLU A 82 8.67 -2.54 -10.18
CA GLU A 82 8.71 -2.88 -11.59
C GLU A 82 7.72 -2.07 -12.44
N VAL A 83 6.55 -1.73 -11.89
CA VAL A 83 5.56 -0.88 -12.57
C VAL A 83 6.06 0.56 -12.65
N GLY A 84 6.63 1.07 -11.56
CA GLY A 84 7.28 2.38 -11.54
C GLY A 84 8.41 2.47 -12.57
N ALA A 85 9.28 1.46 -12.65
CA ALA A 85 10.36 1.39 -13.63
C ALA A 85 9.83 1.31 -15.08
N ARG A 86 8.78 0.53 -15.33
CA ARG A 86 8.09 0.49 -16.64
C ARG A 86 7.54 1.87 -17.03
N TRP A 87 6.93 2.57 -16.07
CA TRP A 87 6.41 3.92 -16.30
C TRP A 87 7.52 4.89 -16.71
N GLU A 88 8.62 4.93 -15.98
CA GLU A 88 9.76 5.79 -16.29
C GLU A 88 10.37 5.48 -17.66
N LYS A 89 10.51 4.20 -18.00
CA LYS A 89 10.97 3.77 -19.32
C LYS A 89 10.03 4.24 -20.44
N ALA A 90 8.72 4.17 -20.24
CA ALA A 90 7.73 4.55 -21.23
C ALA A 90 7.62 6.07 -21.40
N THR A 91 7.72 6.82 -20.31
CA THR A 91 7.53 8.28 -20.31
C THR A 91 8.84 9.05 -20.48
N GLY A 92 9.95 8.54 -19.94
CA GLY A 92 11.20 9.29 -19.74
C GLY A 92 11.13 10.28 -18.57
N GLY A 93 10.01 10.30 -17.84
CA GLY A 93 9.78 11.12 -16.65
C GLY A 93 10.10 10.36 -15.37
N TYR A 94 9.80 10.98 -14.22
CA TYR A 94 9.98 10.38 -12.90
C TYR A 94 8.69 9.77 -12.39
N PHE A 95 8.83 8.62 -11.73
CA PHE A 95 7.77 8.05 -10.93
C PHE A 95 8.04 8.35 -9.45
N VAL A 96 7.05 8.91 -8.76
CA VAL A 96 7.15 9.29 -7.35
C VAL A 96 6.01 8.72 -6.55
N GLU A 97 6.30 8.34 -5.33
CA GLU A 97 5.34 7.80 -4.40
C GLU A 97 5.11 8.77 -3.25
N GLY A 98 3.87 8.81 -2.77
CA GLY A 98 3.46 9.60 -1.62
C GLY A 98 2.73 8.75 -0.60
N TYR A 99 3.04 8.96 0.67
CA TYR A 99 2.40 8.32 1.80
C TYR A 99 1.65 9.34 2.64
N GLY A 100 0.51 8.92 3.13
CA GLY A 100 -0.30 9.68 4.06
C GLY A 100 -1.67 9.05 4.28
N MET A 101 -2.50 9.73 5.04
CA MET A 101 -3.82 9.30 5.46
C MET A 101 -4.75 10.49 5.61
N THR A 102 -6.04 10.26 5.77
CA THR A 102 -7.03 11.35 5.90
C THR A 102 -6.70 12.26 7.09
N GLU A 103 -6.24 11.66 8.18
CA GLU A 103 -5.84 12.32 9.42
C GLU A 103 -4.61 13.23 9.27
N THR A 104 -3.91 13.17 8.13
CA THR A 104 -2.74 14.02 7.82
C THR A 104 -2.95 14.94 6.61
N SER A 105 -4.16 15.15 6.13
CA SER A 105 -4.65 16.17 5.18
C SER A 105 -3.94 16.29 3.80
N PRO A 106 -3.57 15.27 3.06
CA PRO A 106 -3.45 13.84 3.33
C PRO A 106 -2.01 13.35 3.46
N ILE A 107 -0.97 14.21 3.42
CA ILE A 107 0.40 13.84 3.14
C ILE A 107 1.30 13.83 4.39
N VAL A 108 2.16 12.83 4.48
CA VAL A 108 3.22 12.71 5.51
C VAL A 108 4.58 12.71 4.86
N ALA A 109 4.78 11.82 3.89
CA ALA A 109 6.07 11.59 3.25
C ALA A 109 5.90 11.40 1.73
N GLY A 110 6.98 11.62 1.00
CA GLY A 110 7.01 11.38 -0.43
C GLY A 110 8.43 11.19 -0.95
N THR A 111 8.57 10.44 -2.03
CA THR A 111 9.87 10.29 -2.68
C THR A 111 10.23 11.59 -3.41
N PRO A 112 11.52 12.00 -3.41
CA PRO A 112 11.97 13.18 -4.13
C PRO A 112 11.58 13.15 -5.61
N MET A 113 11.19 14.31 -6.15
CA MET A 113 10.83 14.45 -7.57
C MET A 113 12.07 14.56 -8.46
N GLY A 114 12.99 13.60 -8.35
CA GLY A 114 14.27 13.63 -9.05
C GLY A 114 15.06 12.33 -8.93
N PRO A 115 16.36 12.36 -9.31
CA PRO A 115 17.22 11.16 -9.36
C PRO A 115 17.42 10.46 -8.01
N SER A 116 17.30 11.20 -6.89
CA SER A 116 17.46 10.66 -5.53
C SER A 116 16.25 9.91 -5.00
N ARG A 117 15.16 9.77 -5.79
CA ARG A 117 14.00 8.98 -5.41
C ARG A 117 14.35 7.50 -5.25
N ARG A 118 13.63 6.82 -4.38
CA ARG A 118 13.72 5.36 -4.19
C ARG A 118 12.34 4.75 -4.44
N LEU A 119 12.22 3.95 -5.48
CA LEU A 119 10.97 3.25 -5.81
C LEU A 119 10.63 2.24 -4.72
N GLY A 120 9.36 2.20 -4.31
CA GLY A 120 8.87 1.35 -3.22
C GLY A 120 9.01 1.96 -1.83
N ALA A 121 9.74 3.08 -1.67
CA ALA A 121 9.78 3.80 -0.41
C ALA A 121 8.54 4.67 -0.20
N LEU A 122 8.11 4.85 1.05
CA LEU A 122 7.14 5.90 1.41
C LEU A 122 7.72 7.30 1.18
N GLY A 123 9.04 7.42 1.24
CA GLY A 123 9.79 8.63 0.97
C GLY A 123 10.36 9.31 2.22
N LEU A 124 10.66 10.59 2.06
CA LEU A 124 11.12 11.48 3.12
C LEU A 124 9.94 12.27 3.69
N PRO A 125 9.94 12.63 4.96
CA PRO A 125 8.93 13.51 5.53
C PRO A 125 8.85 14.85 4.77
N PHE A 126 7.64 15.35 4.59
CA PHE A 126 7.44 16.68 4.00
C PHE A 126 7.94 17.78 4.95
N PRO A 127 8.24 18.97 4.45
CA PRO A 127 8.64 20.10 5.29
C PRO A 127 7.64 20.34 6.44
N SER A 128 8.15 20.68 7.62
CA SER A 128 7.38 20.91 8.86
C SER A 128 6.65 19.66 9.37
N THR A 129 7.04 18.47 8.93
CA THR A 129 6.51 17.18 9.40
C THR A 129 7.58 16.48 10.21
N ASP A 130 7.34 16.32 11.50
CA ASP A 130 8.15 15.49 12.38
C ASP A 130 7.63 14.05 12.31
N VAL A 131 8.55 13.10 12.26
CA VAL A 131 8.24 11.66 12.30
C VAL A 131 9.10 10.94 13.35
N ARG A 132 8.52 9.94 13.97
CA ARG A 132 9.20 9.01 14.88
C ARG A 132 8.81 7.58 14.53
N VAL A 133 9.74 6.66 14.68
CA VAL A 133 9.47 5.23 14.57
C VAL A 133 9.68 4.63 15.95
N VAL A 134 8.62 4.14 16.57
CA VAL A 134 8.62 3.74 17.99
C VAL A 134 8.11 2.31 18.16
N ASP A 135 8.31 1.75 19.34
CA ASP A 135 7.71 0.44 19.66
C ASP A 135 6.17 0.52 19.53
N SER A 136 5.58 -0.40 18.80
CA SER A 136 4.13 -0.42 18.56
C SER A 136 3.31 -0.78 19.79
N GLU A 137 3.91 -1.51 20.77
CA GLU A 137 3.23 -1.93 21.99
C GLU A 137 3.35 -0.87 23.11
N ASP A 138 4.46 -0.10 23.12
CA ASP A 138 4.69 0.99 24.08
C ASP A 138 5.14 2.26 23.31
N PRO A 139 4.21 2.94 22.60
CA PRO A 139 4.54 4.02 21.70
C PRO A 139 4.88 5.32 22.45
N ASP A 140 6.13 5.44 22.86
CA ASP A 140 6.67 6.66 23.47
C ASP A 140 7.45 7.48 22.43
N PRO A 141 7.01 8.71 22.11
CA PRO A 141 7.73 9.56 21.15
C PRO A 141 9.16 9.90 21.55
N ALA A 142 9.54 9.73 22.81
CA ALA A 142 10.91 9.95 23.29
C ALA A 142 11.85 8.75 23.02
N ARG A 143 11.28 7.58 22.68
CA ARG A 143 12.04 6.32 22.51
C ARG A 143 11.84 5.74 21.12
N GLU A 144 12.66 6.16 20.16
CA GLU A 144 12.66 5.58 18.83
C GLU A 144 13.33 4.20 18.80
N VAL A 145 12.83 3.31 17.94
CA VAL A 145 13.54 2.06 17.62
C VAL A 145 14.78 2.36 16.76
N PRO A 146 15.79 1.49 16.77
CA PRO A 146 16.97 1.65 15.91
C PRO A 146 16.60 1.71 14.42
N ASP A 147 17.36 2.44 13.62
CA ASP A 147 17.21 2.44 12.17
C ASP A 147 17.32 1.02 11.60
N GLY A 148 16.43 0.69 10.67
CA GLY A 148 16.28 -0.66 10.10
C GLY A 148 15.28 -1.54 10.85
N GLU A 149 15.02 -1.29 12.11
CA GLU A 149 14.03 -2.04 12.89
C GLU A 149 12.60 -1.54 12.58
N PRO A 150 11.61 -2.44 12.55
CA PRO A 150 10.21 -2.06 12.35
C PRO A 150 9.61 -1.46 13.62
N GLY A 151 8.85 -0.37 13.45
CA GLY A 151 8.12 0.27 14.54
C GLY A 151 6.92 1.04 14.04
N GLU A 152 6.02 1.45 14.94
CA GLU A 152 4.88 2.28 14.59
C GLU A 152 5.34 3.69 14.23
N LEU A 153 4.85 4.20 13.09
CA LEU A 153 5.10 5.56 12.66
C LEU A 153 4.23 6.53 13.46
N LEU A 154 4.86 7.44 14.17
CA LEU A 154 4.23 8.61 14.75
C LEU A 154 4.50 9.83 13.88
N VAL A 155 3.50 10.70 13.75
CA VAL A 155 3.56 11.91 12.91
C VAL A 155 3.12 13.12 13.73
N ARG A 156 3.85 14.23 13.61
CA ARG A 156 3.47 15.52 14.14
C ARG A 156 3.71 16.60 13.08
N GLY A 157 2.77 17.49 12.89
CA GLY A 157 2.90 18.59 11.93
C GLY A 157 1.60 19.36 11.75
N PRO A 158 1.65 20.48 11.01
CA PRO A 158 0.48 21.36 10.83
C PRO A 158 -0.65 20.70 10.04
N GLN A 159 -0.37 19.62 9.30
CA GLN A 159 -1.35 18.88 8.52
C GLN A 159 -2.10 17.81 9.32
N VAL A 160 -1.67 17.52 10.56
CA VAL A 160 -2.38 16.57 11.43
C VAL A 160 -3.72 17.16 11.83
N PHE A 161 -4.78 16.36 11.74
CA PHE A 161 -6.15 16.77 12.05
C PHE A 161 -6.33 17.11 13.54
N ALA A 162 -7.40 17.83 13.87
CA ALA A 162 -7.72 18.19 15.26
C ALA A 162 -8.30 17.02 16.07
N GLY A 163 -8.84 16.01 15.40
CA GLY A 163 -9.46 14.84 16.01
C GLY A 163 -10.67 14.33 15.23
N TYR A 164 -11.28 13.27 15.72
CA TYR A 164 -12.49 12.69 15.16
C TYR A 164 -13.73 13.47 15.66
N TRP A 165 -14.67 13.69 14.75
CA TRP A 165 -15.89 14.43 15.06
C TRP A 165 -16.73 13.70 16.12
N GLU A 166 -17.06 14.39 17.22
CA GLU A 166 -17.86 13.88 18.33
C GLU A 166 -17.35 12.53 18.93
N ASP A 167 -16.05 12.23 18.77
CA ASP A 167 -15.43 11.02 19.29
C ASP A 167 -14.10 11.36 19.99
N GLU A 168 -14.21 11.83 21.23
CA GLU A 168 -13.05 12.18 22.03
C GLU A 168 -12.21 10.97 22.44
N GLU A 169 -12.83 9.79 22.61
CA GLU A 169 -12.13 8.58 22.98
C GLU A 169 -11.19 8.12 21.86
N ALA A 170 -11.72 8.01 20.62
CA ALA A 170 -10.90 7.71 19.47
C ALA A 170 -9.84 8.80 19.21
N THR A 171 -10.17 10.07 19.45
CA THR A 171 -9.20 11.17 19.32
C THR A 171 -8.04 11.02 20.29
N ARG A 172 -8.31 10.76 21.58
CA ARG A 172 -7.27 10.52 22.61
C ARG A 172 -6.44 9.26 22.32
N ALA A 173 -7.05 8.23 21.74
CA ALA A 173 -6.34 7.03 21.35
C ALA A 173 -5.41 7.26 20.14
N ALA A 174 -5.80 8.17 19.23
CA ALA A 174 -5.05 8.48 18.02
C ALA A 174 -3.96 9.53 18.24
N ILE A 175 -4.22 10.56 19.07
CA ILE A 175 -3.30 11.69 19.28
C ILE A 175 -2.70 11.60 20.68
N LEU A 176 -1.41 11.25 20.72
CA LEU A 176 -0.63 11.18 21.95
C LEU A 176 -0.29 12.59 22.49
N PRO A 177 0.10 12.71 23.80
CA PRO A 177 0.62 13.95 24.34
C PRO A 177 1.71 14.58 23.47
N GLY A 178 1.67 15.90 23.31
CA GLY A 178 2.59 16.63 22.43
C GLY A 178 2.17 16.67 20.95
N GLY A 179 0.96 16.20 20.62
CA GLY A 179 0.38 16.29 19.28
C GLY A 179 0.90 15.26 18.30
N TRP A 180 1.37 14.11 18.77
CA TRP A 180 1.83 13.00 17.95
C TRP A 180 0.67 12.10 17.55
N LEU A 181 0.39 12.04 16.25
CA LEU A 181 -0.59 11.13 15.68
C LEU A 181 0.01 9.73 15.57
N ARG A 182 -0.68 8.74 16.12
CA ARG A 182 -0.45 7.32 15.85
C ARG A 182 -1.04 6.96 14.50
N THR A 183 -0.21 6.55 13.54
CA THR A 183 -0.69 6.19 12.21
C THR A 183 -1.28 4.79 12.16
N GLY A 184 -0.86 3.91 13.08
CA GLY A 184 -1.15 2.49 13.02
C GLY A 184 -0.42 1.77 11.86
N ASP A 185 0.49 2.45 11.18
CA ASP A 185 1.33 1.87 10.13
C ASP A 185 2.71 1.55 10.70
N ILE A 186 3.18 0.33 10.44
CA ILE A 186 4.51 -0.13 10.83
C ILE A 186 5.47 0.15 9.69
N VAL A 187 6.53 0.88 10.01
CA VAL A 187 7.54 1.28 9.03
C VAL A 187 8.95 0.95 9.52
N ARG A 188 9.91 0.97 8.61
CA ARG A 188 11.34 1.00 8.90
C ARG A 188 11.91 2.28 8.34
N ARG A 189 12.93 2.82 9.02
CA ARG A 189 13.72 3.97 8.53
C ARG A 189 15.09 3.46 8.08
N GLU A 190 15.42 3.67 6.80
CA GLU A 190 16.71 3.31 6.21
C GLU A 190 17.23 4.50 5.39
N ASP A 191 18.45 4.98 5.69
CA ASP A 191 19.03 6.15 5.03
C ASP A 191 18.09 7.37 4.97
N SER A 192 17.36 7.62 6.05
CA SER A 192 16.35 8.67 6.20
C SER A 192 15.03 8.41 5.44
N PHE A 193 14.96 7.43 4.56
CA PHE A 193 13.72 7.06 3.89
C PHE A 193 12.86 6.16 4.78
N LEU A 194 11.55 6.39 4.73
CA LEU A 194 10.57 5.53 5.35
C LEU A 194 10.15 4.43 4.37
N TRP A 195 10.04 3.19 4.87
CA TRP A 195 9.60 2.02 4.13
C TRP A 195 8.45 1.36 4.85
N MET A 196 7.37 1.06 4.14
CA MET A 196 6.24 0.33 4.73
C MET A 196 6.69 -1.09 5.08
N ALA A 197 6.49 -1.48 6.32
CA ALA A 197 6.60 -2.88 6.73
C ALA A 197 5.22 -3.53 6.74
N ASP A 198 4.24 -2.96 7.49
CA ASP A 198 2.86 -3.44 7.50
C ASP A 198 1.91 -2.46 8.21
N ARG A 199 0.70 -2.92 8.54
CA ARG A 199 -0.24 -2.23 9.42
C ARG A 199 -0.37 -2.94 10.74
N ARG A 200 -0.31 -2.22 11.85
CA ARG A 200 -0.41 -2.77 13.20
C ARG A 200 -1.64 -3.68 13.38
N ARG A 201 -2.81 -3.23 12.92
CA ARG A 201 -4.07 -3.99 12.99
C ARG A 201 -4.14 -5.22 12.07
N GLU A 202 -3.20 -5.37 11.15
CA GLU A 202 -3.12 -6.46 10.18
C GLU A 202 -2.00 -7.44 10.57
N LEU A 203 -1.20 -7.13 11.60
CA LEU A 203 -0.19 -8.05 12.14
C LEU A 203 -0.83 -9.35 12.62
N ILE A 204 -0.19 -10.45 12.32
CA ILE A 204 -0.60 -11.78 12.76
C ILE A 204 0.25 -12.16 13.98
N LEU A 205 -0.42 -12.36 15.11
CA LEU A 205 0.24 -12.72 16.36
C LEU A 205 0.26 -14.24 16.51
N THR A 206 1.38 -14.86 16.17
CA THR A 206 1.53 -16.32 16.20
C THR A 206 2.67 -16.74 17.12
N GLY A 207 2.37 -17.54 18.16
CA GLY A 207 3.38 -18.09 19.07
C GLY A 207 4.26 -17.03 19.76
N GLY A 208 3.76 -15.81 19.97
CA GLY A 208 4.49 -14.67 20.55
C GLY A 208 5.33 -13.87 19.55
N PHE A 209 5.22 -14.17 18.26
CA PHE A 209 5.91 -13.43 17.20
C PHE A 209 4.92 -12.56 16.39
N ASN A 210 5.38 -11.36 16.01
CA ASN A 210 4.69 -10.53 15.04
C ASN A 210 5.05 -11.02 13.63
N VAL A 211 4.06 -11.48 12.88
CA VAL A 211 4.21 -11.80 11.47
C VAL A 211 3.56 -10.68 10.64
N TYR A 212 4.31 -10.18 9.69
CA TYR A 212 3.91 -9.10 8.79
C TYR A 212 3.29 -9.68 7.51
N PRO A 213 1.96 -9.60 7.31
CA PRO A 213 1.30 -10.15 6.13
C PRO A 213 1.93 -9.75 4.82
N SER A 214 2.31 -8.47 4.67
CA SER A 214 2.91 -7.97 3.44
C SER A 214 4.25 -8.63 3.10
N GLN A 215 5.07 -9.00 4.09
CA GLN A 215 6.32 -9.72 3.88
C GLN A 215 6.06 -11.14 3.38
N VAL A 216 5.08 -11.81 3.97
CA VAL A 216 4.68 -13.16 3.53
C VAL A 216 4.08 -13.13 2.13
N GLU A 217 3.23 -12.14 1.83
CA GLU A 217 2.67 -11.91 0.49
C GLU A 217 3.78 -11.66 -0.54
N ALA A 218 4.76 -10.83 -0.23
CA ALA A 218 5.90 -10.55 -1.10
C ALA A 218 6.72 -11.83 -1.40
N ALA A 219 6.92 -12.68 -0.38
CA ALA A 219 7.61 -13.96 -0.54
C ALA A 219 6.84 -14.94 -1.46
N ILE A 220 5.51 -14.93 -1.43
CA ILE A 220 4.67 -15.85 -2.21
C ILE A 220 4.40 -15.32 -3.63
N ARG A 221 4.37 -14.02 -3.84
CA ARG A 221 3.93 -13.37 -5.10
C ARG A 221 4.66 -13.84 -6.34
N SER A 222 5.94 -14.22 -6.22
CA SER A 222 6.75 -14.72 -7.32
C SER A 222 6.59 -16.21 -7.59
N LEU A 223 5.77 -16.92 -6.80
CA LEU A 223 5.54 -18.36 -7.02
C LEU A 223 4.74 -18.57 -8.32
N LYS A 224 5.26 -19.43 -9.19
CA LYS A 224 4.58 -19.77 -10.45
C LYS A 224 3.18 -20.33 -10.17
N GLY A 225 2.19 -19.81 -10.89
CA GLY A 225 0.77 -20.20 -10.73
C GLY A 225 -0.03 -19.29 -9.80
N VAL A 226 0.59 -18.33 -9.11
CA VAL A 226 -0.07 -17.31 -8.30
C VAL A 226 -0.24 -16.03 -9.11
N ALA A 227 -1.50 -15.57 -9.26
CA ALA A 227 -1.83 -14.27 -9.85
C ALA A 227 -1.92 -13.18 -8.79
N ASP A 228 -2.49 -13.51 -7.63
CA ASP A 228 -2.65 -12.57 -6.52
C ASP A 228 -2.60 -13.31 -5.19
N VAL A 229 -2.21 -12.61 -4.12
CA VAL A 229 -2.08 -13.20 -2.79
C VAL A 229 -2.44 -12.20 -1.70
N ALA A 230 -3.18 -12.67 -0.71
CA ALA A 230 -3.38 -12.00 0.57
C ALA A 230 -3.03 -12.95 1.71
N VAL A 231 -2.50 -12.41 2.79
CA VAL A 231 -2.18 -13.18 4.01
C VAL A 231 -2.99 -12.62 5.17
N VAL A 232 -3.62 -13.53 5.93
CA VAL A 232 -4.47 -13.19 7.07
C VAL A 232 -4.19 -14.11 8.25
N GLY A 233 -4.42 -13.60 9.46
CA GLY A 233 -4.40 -14.39 10.69
C GLY A 233 -5.75 -15.08 10.91
N LEU A 234 -5.72 -16.38 11.23
CA LEU A 234 -6.92 -17.11 11.64
C LEU A 234 -6.75 -17.56 13.09
N PRO A 235 -7.84 -17.62 13.90
CA PRO A 235 -7.78 -18.05 15.28
C PRO A 235 -7.11 -19.42 15.43
N ASN A 236 -6.20 -19.58 16.41
CA ASN A 236 -5.48 -20.81 16.68
C ASN A 236 -5.38 -21.12 18.20
N GLY A 237 -6.47 -20.89 18.92
CA GLY A 237 -6.59 -21.13 20.34
C GLY A 237 -5.50 -20.43 21.16
N ALA A 238 -4.84 -21.16 22.07
CA ALA A 238 -3.81 -20.63 22.97
C ALA A 238 -2.52 -20.15 22.26
N ARG A 239 -2.35 -20.46 20.98
CA ARG A 239 -1.19 -20.02 20.19
C ARG A 239 -1.42 -18.67 19.47
N GLY A 240 -2.57 -18.02 19.71
CA GLY A 240 -2.95 -16.78 19.07
C GLY A 240 -3.55 -17.02 17.68
N GLU A 241 -2.83 -16.71 16.63
CA GLU A 241 -3.28 -16.86 15.25
C GLU A 241 -2.36 -17.79 14.45
N LEU A 242 -2.89 -18.41 13.42
CA LEU A 242 -2.11 -19.09 12.39
C LEU A 242 -2.05 -18.22 11.12
N VAL A 243 -0.95 -18.31 10.41
CA VAL A 243 -0.74 -17.62 9.14
C VAL A 243 -1.47 -18.38 8.03
N CYS A 244 -2.43 -17.73 7.37
CA CYS A 244 -3.16 -18.28 6.24
C CYS A 244 -2.84 -17.49 4.97
N ALA A 245 -2.32 -18.17 3.95
CA ALA A 245 -2.17 -17.62 2.61
C ALA A 245 -3.46 -17.84 1.81
N VAL A 246 -3.97 -16.79 1.19
CA VAL A 246 -5.15 -16.83 0.31
C VAL A 246 -4.69 -16.40 -1.07
N VAL A 247 -4.81 -17.25 -2.06
CA VAL A 247 -4.28 -17.02 -3.42
C VAL A 247 -5.37 -17.01 -4.47
N VAL A 248 -5.14 -16.23 -5.52
CA VAL A 248 -5.85 -16.34 -6.80
C VAL A 248 -4.88 -17.00 -7.77
N LEU A 249 -5.33 -18.02 -8.47
CA LEU A 249 -4.51 -18.73 -9.44
C LEU A 249 -4.30 -17.88 -10.70
N ALA A 250 -3.14 -18.03 -11.31
CA ALA A 250 -2.84 -17.41 -12.60
C ALA A 250 -3.69 -18.07 -13.73
N ASP A 251 -3.98 -17.32 -14.79
CA ASP A 251 -4.71 -17.81 -15.94
C ASP A 251 -4.04 -19.06 -16.51
N GLY A 252 -4.82 -20.12 -16.68
CA GLY A 252 -4.35 -21.43 -17.16
C GLY A 252 -3.66 -22.31 -16.11
N ALA A 253 -3.55 -21.89 -14.86
CA ALA A 253 -3.07 -22.74 -13.79
C ALA A 253 -4.15 -23.77 -13.40
N ALA A 254 -3.76 -25.05 -13.32
CA ALA A 254 -4.68 -26.10 -12.95
C ALA A 254 -5.09 -26.00 -11.46
N PRO A 255 -6.34 -26.34 -11.09
CA PRO A 255 -6.72 -26.50 -9.70
C PRO A 255 -5.74 -27.45 -8.97
N GLY A 256 -5.29 -27.07 -7.78
CA GLY A 256 -4.32 -27.83 -7.00
C GLY A 256 -2.84 -27.71 -7.46
N SER A 257 -2.54 -26.91 -8.49
CA SER A 257 -1.15 -26.66 -8.93
C SER A 257 -0.32 -25.84 -7.93
N VAL A 258 -0.98 -25.05 -7.08
CA VAL A 258 -0.36 -24.32 -5.97
C VAL A 258 -0.75 -25.06 -4.69
N THR A 259 0.23 -25.65 -4.01
CA THR A 259 0.02 -26.39 -2.76
C THR A 259 0.62 -25.65 -1.58
N LEU A 260 0.15 -25.93 -0.36
CA LEU A 260 0.72 -25.34 0.86
C LEU A 260 2.21 -25.65 0.98
N GLU A 261 2.62 -26.86 0.63
CA GLU A 261 4.03 -27.27 0.68
C GLU A 261 4.89 -26.45 -0.30
N ALA A 262 4.41 -26.26 -1.54
CA ALA A 262 5.10 -25.43 -2.54
C ALA A 262 5.20 -23.97 -2.11
N VAL A 263 4.13 -23.42 -1.52
CA VAL A 263 4.11 -22.06 -0.96
C VAL A 263 5.15 -21.94 0.17
N ARG A 264 5.18 -22.87 1.10
CA ARG A 264 6.12 -22.87 2.22
C ARG A 264 7.57 -22.99 1.75
N GLN A 265 7.86 -23.97 0.89
CA GLN A 265 9.19 -24.21 0.31
C GLN A 265 9.71 -23.00 -0.49
N HIS A 266 8.81 -22.28 -1.15
CA HIS A 266 9.17 -21.05 -1.88
C HIS A 266 9.46 -19.90 -0.92
N ALA A 267 8.59 -19.68 0.07
CA ALA A 267 8.66 -18.56 1.00
C ALA A 267 9.80 -18.69 2.04
N GLU A 268 10.17 -19.90 2.47
CA GLU A 268 11.24 -20.12 3.48
C GLU A 268 12.62 -19.60 3.05
N ARG A 269 12.79 -19.29 1.76
CA ARG A 269 14.02 -18.69 1.23
C ARG A 269 14.21 -17.24 1.66
N THR A 270 13.14 -16.57 2.06
CA THR A 270 13.13 -15.12 2.27
C THR A 270 12.50 -14.68 3.59
N ILE A 271 11.69 -15.55 4.21
CA ILE A 271 11.04 -15.24 5.49
C ILE A 271 11.35 -16.30 6.55
N PRO A 272 11.33 -15.93 7.85
CA PRO A 272 11.61 -16.86 8.95
C PRO A 272 10.54 -17.96 9.06
N HIS A 273 10.92 -19.11 9.60
CA HIS A 273 10.06 -20.29 9.70
C HIS A 273 8.74 -20.04 10.46
N TYR A 274 8.75 -19.19 11.48
CA TYR A 274 7.54 -18.86 12.25
C TYR A 274 6.50 -18.06 11.42
N ALA A 275 6.93 -17.41 10.35
CA ALA A 275 6.09 -16.63 9.46
C ALA A 275 5.52 -17.44 8.28
N LEU A 276 5.95 -18.69 8.12
CA LEU A 276 5.48 -19.53 7.00
C LEU A 276 3.99 -19.86 7.17
N PRO A 277 3.21 -19.83 6.06
CA PRO A 277 1.80 -20.20 6.10
C PRO A 277 1.57 -21.61 6.63
N HIS A 278 0.53 -21.76 7.44
CA HIS A 278 0.05 -23.05 7.96
C HIS A 278 -1.24 -23.51 7.28
N ARG A 279 -1.89 -22.59 6.55
CA ARG A 279 -3.08 -22.86 5.76
C ARG A 279 -2.99 -22.14 4.41
N LEU A 280 -3.51 -22.79 3.36
CA LEU A 280 -3.64 -22.23 2.01
C LEU A 280 -5.09 -22.32 1.57
N GLU A 281 -5.61 -21.17 1.12
CA GLU A 281 -6.94 -21.08 0.49
C GLU A 281 -6.81 -20.58 -0.93
N VAL A 282 -7.63 -21.12 -1.82
CA VAL A 282 -7.73 -20.65 -3.21
C VAL A 282 -9.09 -20.00 -3.40
N ILE A 283 -9.09 -18.78 -3.94
CA ILE A 283 -10.29 -18.03 -4.26
C ILE A 283 -10.27 -17.58 -5.72
N GLU A 284 -11.45 -17.33 -6.29
CA GLU A 284 -11.59 -16.89 -7.68
C GLU A 284 -11.16 -15.43 -7.88
N GLU A 285 -11.50 -14.56 -6.93
CA GLU A 285 -11.23 -13.12 -7.02
C GLU A 285 -10.86 -12.55 -5.65
N MET A 286 -9.79 -11.73 -5.62
CA MET A 286 -9.33 -11.05 -4.42
C MET A 286 -10.24 -9.85 -4.08
N PRO A 287 -10.86 -9.81 -2.89
CA PRO A 287 -11.68 -8.67 -2.47
C PRO A 287 -10.88 -7.38 -2.44
N ARG A 288 -11.33 -6.36 -3.17
CA ARG A 288 -10.66 -5.06 -3.26
C ARG A 288 -11.62 -3.90 -3.03
N SER A 289 -11.08 -2.82 -2.50
CA SER A 289 -11.78 -1.53 -2.40
C SER A 289 -11.92 -0.87 -3.78
N GLN A 290 -12.74 0.19 -3.87
CA GLN A 290 -12.88 0.99 -5.11
C GLN A 290 -11.57 1.58 -5.63
N ILE A 291 -10.56 1.72 -4.77
CA ILE A 291 -9.21 2.19 -5.12
C ILE A 291 -8.22 1.03 -5.31
N GLY A 292 -8.70 -0.22 -5.44
CA GLY A 292 -7.89 -1.40 -5.74
C GLY A 292 -7.13 -2.01 -4.57
N LYS A 293 -7.29 -1.50 -3.33
CA LYS A 293 -6.62 -2.05 -2.14
C LYS A 293 -7.27 -3.35 -1.70
N ILE A 294 -6.46 -4.37 -1.39
CA ILE A 294 -6.95 -5.65 -0.82
C ILE A 294 -7.64 -5.39 0.53
N LEU A 295 -8.84 -5.95 0.67
CA LEU A 295 -9.66 -5.87 1.88
C LEU A 295 -9.42 -7.12 2.74
N ARG A 296 -8.26 -7.21 3.45
CA ARG A 296 -7.87 -8.39 4.25
C ARG A 296 -8.92 -8.80 5.27
N ARG A 297 -9.66 -7.84 5.86
CA ARG A 297 -10.78 -8.16 6.74
C ARG A 297 -11.83 -9.01 6.02
N VAL A 298 -12.23 -8.64 4.81
CA VAL A 298 -13.21 -9.39 4.01
C VAL A 298 -12.65 -10.74 3.58
N VAL A 299 -11.36 -10.81 3.25
CA VAL A 299 -10.66 -12.06 2.95
C VAL A 299 -10.75 -13.00 4.15
N ARG A 300 -10.38 -12.51 5.34
CA ARG A 300 -10.44 -13.28 6.60
C ARG A 300 -11.85 -13.79 6.90
N GLU A 301 -12.85 -12.93 6.80
CA GLU A 301 -14.26 -13.27 7.01
C GLU A 301 -14.72 -14.38 6.06
N ARG A 302 -14.36 -14.32 4.77
CA ARG A 302 -14.69 -15.37 3.78
C ARG A 302 -14.03 -16.72 4.11
N VAL A 303 -12.77 -16.70 4.55
CA VAL A 303 -12.05 -17.93 4.92
C VAL A 303 -12.67 -18.57 6.16
N LEU A 304 -13.04 -17.78 7.17
CA LEU A 304 -13.69 -18.28 8.38
C LEU A 304 -15.07 -18.88 8.08
N ALA A 305 -15.88 -18.19 7.27
CA ALA A 305 -17.21 -18.69 6.88
C ALA A 305 -17.16 -20.02 6.09
N ARG A 306 -16.10 -20.24 5.28
CA ARG A 306 -15.91 -21.53 4.59
C ARG A 306 -15.56 -22.65 5.57
N ALA A 307 -14.74 -22.36 6.57
CA ALA A 307 -14.36 -23.35 7.59
C ALA A 307 -15.56 -23.79 8.47
N GLU A 308 -16.51 -22.88 8.72
CA GLU A 308 -17.74 -23.19 9.48
C GLU A 308 -18.80 -23.94 8.66
N GLY A 309 -18.69 -23.93 7.33
CA GLY A 309 -19.62 -24.64 6.42
C GLY A 309 -19.12 -26.01 5.96
N GLU A 310 -17.90 -26.40 6.31
CA GLU A 310 -17.29 -27.69 6.02
C GLU A 310 -17.38 -28.69 7.21
N ASP A 311 -17.92 -28.29 8.38
CA ASP A 311 -18.28 -29.12 9.53
C ASP A 311 -19.79 -29.50 9.47
#